data_8b9953531eee83db466d522af07eaa54
#
_entry.id   8b9953531eee83db466d522af07eaa54
#
_cell.length_a   1.000
_cell.length_b   1.000
_cell.length_c   1.000
_cell.angle_alpha   90.00
_cell.angle_beta   90.00
_cell.angle_gamma   90.00
#
_symmetry.space_group_name_H-M   'P 1'
#
loop_
_entity.id
_entity.type
_entity.pdbx_description
1 polymer ?
#
loop_
_entity_poly.entity_id
_entity_poly.type
_entity_poly.pdbx_seq_one_letter_code
_entity_poly.pdbx_strand_id
1 'polypeptide(L)'
;MNSNESNLIGCSKVNDPERVDFLIHLLGCWANEFEQSIYTWLAGLCPEYNGGYWEFYKLDNGGFFMAPLVTAKLPILVSGNGYSGRLASVPCGIVTTLFSLGSFAFDYHEITDLFSVKYHQLLDYAEQLPEA
;
A
#
# COMPACT_ATOMS: atom_id res chain seq x y z
N MET A 1 32.86 -4.55 3.10
CA MET A 1 31.47 -4.22 3.36
C MET A 1 30.59 -4.66 2.20
N ASN A 2 29.47 -5.22 2.52
CA ASN A 2 28.56 -5.72 1.50
C ASN A 2 27.61 -4.60 1.06
N SER A 3 27.74 -4.18 -0.18
CA SER A 3 26.94 -3.08 -0.69
C SER A 3 25.46 -3.44 -0.80
N ASN A 4 25.13 -4.75 -0.80
CA ASN A 4 23.73 -5.15 -0.91
C ASN A 4 22.90 -4.68 0.25
N GLU A 5 23.48 -4.64 1.45
CA GLU A 5 22.74 -4.23 2.63
C GLU A 5 22.34 -2.78 2.58
N SER A 6 23.20 -1.94 2.03
CA SER A 6 22.92 -0.51 1.95
C SER A 6 21.90 -0.18 0.87
N ASN A 7 21.57 -1.15 0.01
CA ASN A 7 20.62 -0.93 -1.07
C ASN A 7 19.21 -1.41 -0.74
N LEU A 8 19.04 -2.08 0.40
CA LEU A 8 17.73 -2.54 0.80
C LEU A 8 16.90 -1.37 1.34
N ILE A 9 15.64 -1.36 0.96
CA ILE A 9 14.71 -0.35 1.41
C ILE A 9 14.13 -0.79 2.75
N GLY A 10 14.31 0.04 3.77
CA GLY A 10 13.78 -0.25 5.09
C GLY A 10 12.33 0.15 5.22
N CYS A 11 11.63 -0.46 6.17
CA CYS A 11 10.22 -0.24 6.42
C CYS A 11 10.01 -0.08 7.92
N SER A 12 9.22 0.91 8.31
CA SER A 12 8.87 1.09 9.72
C SER A 12 7.41 1.48 9.86
N LYS A 13 6.80 1.02 10.94
CA LYS A 13 5.42 1.33 11.23
C LYS A 13 5.31 2.75 11.74
N VAL A 14 4.28 3.46 11.29
CA VAL A 14 4.00 4.82 11.73
C VAL A 14 3.18 4.76 13.01
N ASN A 15 3.68 5.36 14.08
CA ASN A 15 3.01 5.34 15.38
C ASN A 15 2.41 6.70 15.69
N ASP A 16 1.51 6.73 16.68
CA ASP A 16 0.99 7.99 17.17
C ASP A 16 2.15 8.82 17.73
N PRO A 17 2.12 10.15 17.58
CA PRO A 17 1.05 10.94 16.96
C PRO A 17 1.23 11.13 15.45
N GLU A 18 2.34 10.67 14.85
CA GLU A 18 2.60 10.86 13.41
C GLU A 18 1.47 10.29 12.56
N ARG A 19 0.82 9.27 13.06
CA ARG A 19 -0.21 8.55 12.32
C ARG A 19 -1.33 9.46 11.83
N VAL A 20 -1.71 10.45 12.64
CA VAL A 20 -2.85 11.32 12.34
C VAL A 20 -2.63 12.09 11.04
N ASP A 21 -1.41 12.60 10.84
CA ASP A 21 -1.13 13.47 9.70
C ASP A 21 -0.34 12.77 8.60
N PHE A 22 -0.10 11.46 8.73
CA PHE A 22 0.82 10.76 7.84
C PHE A 22 0.44 10.92 6.37
N LEU A 23 -0.80 10.60 6.02
CA LEU A 23 -1.22 10.67 4.62
C LEU A 23 -1.27 12.11 4.10
N ILE A 24 -1.63 13.05 4.97
CA ILE A 24 -1.67 14.45 4.57
C ILE A 24 -0.27 14.94 4.21
N HIS A 25 0.75 14.54 4.98
CA HIS A 25 2.12 14.92 4.66
C HIS A 25 2.59 14.31 3.35
N LEU A 26 2.14 13.10 3.03
CA LEU A 26 2.56 12.42 1.80
C LEU A 26 1.78 12.88 0.57
N LEU A 27 0.48 13.07 0.72
CA LEU A 27 -0.42 13.22 -0.42
C LEU A 27 -1.16 14.55 -0.44
N GLY A 28 -0.99 15.37 0.59
CA GLY A 28 -1.64 16.68 0.63
C GLY A 28 -3.15 16.57 0.55
N CYS A 29 -3.74 17.37 -0.32
CA CYS A 29 -5.20 17.41 -0.45
C CYS A 29 -5.81 16.11 -0.97
N TRP A 30 -5.00 15.18 -1.49
CA TRP A 30 -5.50 13.91 -1.99
C TRP A 30 -5.68 12.88 -0.89
N ALA A 31 -5.22 13.17 0.34
CA ALA A 31 -5.12 12.15 1.39
C ALA A 31 -6.44 11.46 1.70
N ASN A 32 -7.51 12.24 1.84
CA ASN A 32 -8.79 11.65 2.21
C ASN A 32 -9.36 10.77 1.11
N GLU A 33 -9.32 11.24 -0.13
CA GLU A 33 -9.80 10.46 -1.25
C GLU A 33 -8.99 9.17 -1.42
N PHE A 34 -7.69 9.26 -1.21
CA PHE A 34 -6.84 8.10 -1.34
C PHE A 34 -7.15 7.07 -0.27
N GLU A 35 -7.32 7.51 0.96
CA GLU A 35 -7.64 6.59 2.05
C GLU A 35 -8.95 5.86 1.79
N GLN A 36 -9.96 6.57 1.32
CA GLN A 36 -11.24 5.94 0.99
C GLN A 36 -11.09 4.95 -0.15
N SER A 37 -10.24 5.27 -1.12
CA SER A 37 -9.97 4.38 -2.23
C SER A 37 -9.37 3.05 -1.78
N ILE A 38 -8.45 3.09 -0.81
CA ILE A 38 -7.85 1.88 -0.25
C ILE A 38 -8.92 0.95 0.30
N TYR A 39 -9.84 1.50 1.08
CA TYR A 39 -10.92 0.68 1.68
C TYR A 39 -11.81 0.08 0.60
N THR A 40 -12.11 0.86 -0.43
CA THR A 40 -12.93 0.40 -1.55
C THR A 40 -12.24 -0.71 -2.32
N TRP A 41 -10.93 -0.57 -2.56
CA TRP A 41 -10.18 -1.59 -3.25
C TRP A 41 -10.18 -2.91 -2.49
N LEU A 42 -9.92 -2.86 -1.17
CA LEU A 42 -9.90 -4.12 -0.42
C LEU A 42 -11.27 -4.76 -0.37
N ALA A 43 -12.34 -3.96 -0.24
CA ALA A 43 -13.68 -4.52 -0.25
C ALA A 43 -13.97 -5.27 -1.55
N GLY A 44 -13.44 -4.78 -2.67
CA GLY A 44 -13.61 -5.46 -3.95
C GLY A 44 -12.73 -6.68 -4.11
N LEU A 45 -11.52 -6.65 -3.53
CA LEU A 45 -10.60 -7.78 -3.63
C LEU A 45 -10.91 -8.88 -2.63
N CYS A 46 -11.53 -8.54 -1.52
CA CYS A 46 -11.81 -9.49 -0.45
C CYS A 46 -13.24 -9.26 0.06
N PRO A 47 -14.22 -9.95 -0.53
CA PRO A 47 -15.62 -9.76 -0.11
C PRO A 47 -15.87 -10.09 1.36
N GLU A 48 -15.01 -10.90 1.96
CA GLU A 48 -15.17 -11.27 3.37
C GLU A 48 -14.68 -10.18 4.32
N TYR A 49 -13.96 -9.18 3.82
CA TYR A 49 -13.45 -8.11 4.67
C TYR A 49 -14.58 -7.14 5.00
N ASN A 50 -14.81 -6.89 6.27
CA ASN A 50 -15.93 -6.05 6.71
C ASN A 50 -15.49 -4.86 7.53
N GLY A 51 -14.27 -4.38 7.30
CA GLY A 51 -13.77 -3.20 7.99
C GLY A 51 -12.82 -3.55 9.11
N GLY A 52 -12.31 -2.51 9.75
CA GLY A 52 -11.37 -2.70 10.85
C GLY A 52 -10.31 -1.63 10.85
N TYR A 53 -9.30 -1.88 11.64
CA TYR A 53 -8.21 -0.96 11.86
C TYR A 53 -7.10 -1.19 10.83
N TRP A 54 -6.45 -0.10 10.39
CA TRP A 54 -5.34 -0.17 9.44
C TRP A 54 -4.09 0.44 10.03
N GLU A 55 -2.93 -0.15 9.72
CA GLU A 55 -1.64 0.38 10.09
C GLU A 55 -1.03 1.11 8.90
N PHE A 56 -0.25 2.14 9.18
CA PHE A 56 0.51 2.84 8.14
C PHE A 56 1.97 2.48 8.28
N TYR A 57 2.65 2.31 7.13
CA TYR A 57 4.07 1.98 7.08
C TYR A 57 4.78 2.96 6.16
N LYS A 58 5.94 3.41 6.57
CA LYS A 58 6.75 4.30 5.75
C LYS A 58 8.01 3.59 5.30
N LEU A 59 8.47 3.92 4.10
CA LEU A 59 9.63 3.29 3.49
C LEU A 59 10.76 4.29 3.39
N ASP A 60 11.99 3.78 3.47
CA ASP A 60 13.18 4.65 3.42
C ASP A 60 13.32 5.40 2.10
N ASN A 61 12.73 4.90 1.04
CA ASN A 61 12.82 5.55 -0.28
C ASN A 61 11.74 6.60 -0.51
N GLY A 62 10.97 6.94 0.50
CA GLY A 62 9.90 7.91 0.37
C GLY A 62 8.54 7.31 0.10
N GLY A 63 8.46 6.01 -0.14
CA GLY A 63 7.19 5.34 -0.36
C GLY A 63 6.47 5.00 0.93
N PHE A 64 5.33 4.37 0.79
CA PHE A 64 4.51 3.97 1.93
C PHE A 64 3.52 2.89 1.52
N PHE A 65 2.89 2.26 2.51
CA PHE A 65 1.71 1.46 2.27
C PHE A 65 0.87 1.41 3.54
N MET A 66 -0.38 0.98 3.38
CA MET A 66 -1.29 0.76 4.49
C MET A 66 -1.63 -0.73 4.51
N ALA A 67 -1.86 -1.29 5.69
CA ALA A 67 -2.21 -2.70 5.81
C ALA A 67 -3.33 -2.90 6.83
N PRO A 68 -4.30 -3.76 6.52
CA PRO A 68 -5.37 -4.04 7.48
C PRO A 68 -4.80 -4.84 8.64
N LEU A 69 -5.22 -4.51 9.86
CA LEU A 69 -4.74 -5.22 11.04
C LEU A 69 -5.59 -6.46 11.23
N VAL A 70 -5.13 -7.57 10.69
CA VAL A 70 -5.82 -8.85 10.78
C VAL A 70 -4.81 -9.92 11.18
N THR A 71 -5.27 -10.95 11.89
CA THR A 71 -4.40 -12.02 12.33
C THR A 71 -4.41 -13.20 11.36
N ALA A 72 -5.52 -13.40 10.64
CA ALA A 72 -5.63 -14.49 9.68
C ALA A 72 -5.39 -13.97 8.29
N LYS A 73 -4.96 -14.85 7.38
CA LYS A 73 -4.81 -14.47 5.98
C LYS A 73 -6.17 -14.21 5.37
N LEU A 74 -6.23 -13.21 4.50
CA LEU A 74 -7.47 -12.83 3.83
C LEU A 74 -7.52 -13.44 2.43
N PRO A 75 -8.66 -13.99 2.02
CA PRO A 75 -8.81 -14.47 0.64
C PRO A 75 -8.93 -13.29 -0.31
N ILE A 76 -8.05 -13.25 -1.31
CA ILE A 76 -7.99 -12.16 -2.27
C ILE A 76 -8.33 -12.71 -3.65
N LEU A 77 -9.21 -12.02 -4.35
CA LEU A 77 -9.65 -12.42 -5.67
C LEU A 77 -9.52 -11.23 -6.61
N VAL A 78 -8.68 -11.39 -7.63
CA VAL A 78 -8.50 -10.35 -8.65
C VAL A 78 -9.17 -10.82 -9.92
N SER A 79 -10.32 -10.23 -10.23
CA SER A 79 -11.15 -10.71 -11.34
C SER A 79 -10.49 -10.50 -12.70
N GLY A 80 -9.68 -9.46 -12.84
CA GLY A 80 -9.08 -9.15 -14.14
C GLY A 80 -8.10 -10.20 -14.64
N ASN A 81 -7.32 -10.81 -13.75
CA ASN A 81 -6.31 -11.79 -14.15
C ASN A 81 -6.56 -13.16 -13.55
N GLY A 82 -7.68 -13.34 -12.88
CA GLY A 82 -8.03 -14.64 -12.32
C GLY A 82 -7.24 -15.04 -11.08
N TYR A 83 -6.46 -14.14 -10.49
CA TYR A 83 -5.71 -14.47 -9.30
C TYR A 83 -6.64 -14.79 -8.14
N SER A 84 -6.34 -15.87 -7.44
CA SER A 84 -7.07 -16.26 -6.24
C SER A 84 -6.06 -16.82 -5.25
N GLY A 85 -6.01 -16.27 -4.05
CA GLY A 85 -5.08 -16.73 -3.04
C GLY A 85 -5.41 -16.12 -1.70
N ARG A 86 -4.57 -16.41 -0.70
CA ARG A 86 -4.75 -15.86 0.63
C ARG A 86 -3.50 -15.10 1.02
N LEU A 87 -3.68 -13.88 1.51
CA LEU A 87 -2.56 -13.00 1.86
C LEU A 87 -2.63 -12.60 3.33
N ALA A 88 -1.48 -12.57 3.98
CA ALA A 88 -1.36 -12.03 5.32
C ALA A 88 -1.52 -10.51 5.26
N SER A 89 -1.57 -9.88 6.45
CA SER A 89 -1.84 -8.45 6.60
C SER A 89 -0.94 -7.58 5.71
N VAL A 90 0.37 -7.73 5.82
CA VAL A 90 1.30 -6.84 5.12
C VAL A 90 1.26 -7.06 3.60
N PRO A 91 1.38 -8.28 3.08
CA PRO A 91 1.24 -8.48 1.64
C PRO A 91 -0.10 -7.99 1.10
N CYS A 92 -1.18 -8.21 1.85
CA CYS A 92 -2.50 -7.72 1.47
C CYS A 92 -2.51 -6.20 1.34
N GLY A 93 -1.91 -5.51 2.32
CA GLY A 93 -1.84 -4.06 2.30
C GLY A 93 -1.01 -3.53 1.16
N ILE A 94 0.12 -4.19 0.87
CA ILE A 94 0.97 -3.76 -0.25
C ILE A 94 0.20 -3.87 -1.57
N VAL A 95 -0.46 -5.00 -1.79
CA VAL A 95 -1.23 -5.20 -3.03
C VAL A 95 -2.33 -4.16 -3.15
N THR A 96 -3.08 -3.95 -2.08
CA THR A 96 -4.19 -3.00 -2.09
C THR A 96 -3.70 -1.57 -2.34
N THR A 97 -2.60 -1.20 -1.69
CA THR A 97 -2.04 0.14 -1.86
C THR A 97 -1.52 0.33 -3.28
N LEU A 98 -0.89 -0.69 -3.86
CA LEU A 98 -0.44 -0.62 -5.25
C LEU A 98 -1.60 -0.42 -6.21
N PHE A 99 -2.70 -1.14 -6.02
CA PHE A 99 -3.88 -0.95 -6.87
C PHE A 99 -4.40 0.48 -6.77
N SER A 100 -4.50 1.01 -5.56
CA SER A 100 -5.00 2.36 -5.39
C SER A 100 -4.06 3.40 -6.00
N LEU A 101 -2.74 3.26 -5.75
CA LEU A 101 -1.76 4.19 -6.32
C LEU A 101 -1.77 4.14 -7.84
N GLY A 102 -1.87 2.93 -8.41
CA GLY A 102 -1.91 2.78 -9.86
C GLY A 102 -3.14 3.42 -10.47
N SER A 103 -4.28 3.27 -9.81
CA SER A 103 -5.53 3.86 -10.28
C SER A 103 -5.45 5.39 -10.25
N PHE A 104 -4.93 5.96 -9.17
CA PHE A 104 -4.78 7.41 -9.09
C PHE A 104 -3.75 7.92 -10.11
N ALA A 105 -2.67 7.17 -10.31
CA ALA A 105 -1.66 7.55 -11.30
C ALA A 105 -2.28 7.60 -12.70
N PHE A 106 -3.10 6.62 -13.03
CA PHE A 106 -3.77 6.59 -14.32
C PHE A 106 -4.74 7.76 -14.47
N ASP A 107 -5.54 8.00 -13.43
CA ASP A 107 -6.59 9.02 -13.52
C ASP A 107 -6.04 10.45 -13.51
N TYR A 108 -4.92 10.69 -12.84
CA TYR A 108 -4.46 12.06 -12.58
C TYR A 108 -3.08 12.37 -13.15
N HIS A 109 -2.57 11.54 -14.07
CA HIS A 109 -1.20 11.72 -14.57
C HIS A 109 -1.00 13.08 -15.26
N GLU A 110 -2.06 13.69 -15.79
CA GLU A 110 -1.94 14.99 -16.45
C GLU A 110 -1.85 16.14 -15.46
N ILE A 111 -2.20 15.88 -14.19
CA ILE A 111 -2.18 16.90 -13.15
C ILE A 111 -0.91 16.79 -12.31
N THR A 112 -0.52 15.54 -11.99
CA THR A 112 0.61 15.31 -11.09
C THR A 112 1.21 13.94 -11.35
N ASP A 113 2.52 13.82 -11.10
CA ASP A 113 3.18 12.53 -11.14
C ASP A 113 3.35 11.92 -9.74
N LEU A 114 2.73 12.53 -8.74
CA LEU A 114 2.86 12.11 -7.34
C LEU A 114 2.54 10.62 -7.17
N PHE A 115 1.42 10.18 -7.72
CA PHE A 115 0.98 8.81 -7.53
C PHE A 115 1.85 7.81 -8.27
N SER A 116 2.35 8.19 -9.43
CA SER A 116 3.28 7.35 -10.17
C SER A 116 4.58 7.18 -9.40
N VAL A 117 5.09 8.26 -8.82
CA VAL A 117 6.30 8.20 -8.02
C VAL A 117 6.09 7.29 -6.81
N LYS A 118 4.97 7.47 -6.09
CA LYS A 118 4.71 6.64 -4.92
C LYS A 118 4.48 5.18 -5.30
N TYR A 119 3.84 4.94 -6.43
CA TYR A 119 3.63 3.59 -6.94
C TYR A 119 4.97 2.87 -7.14
N HIS A 120 5.91 3.53 -7.81
CA HIS A 120 7.20 2.91 -8.09
C HIS A 120 8.03 2.74 -6.84
N GLN A 121 7.95 3.67 -5.90
CA GLN A 121 8.64 3.53 -4.63
C GLN A 121 8.15 2.30 -3.87
N LEU A 122 6.85 2.08 -3.84
CA LEU A 122 6.29 0.90 -3.18
C LEU A 122 6.62 -0.37 -3.95
N LEU A 123 6.54 -0.32 -5.27
CA LEU A 123 6.85 -1.48 -6.09
C LEU A 123 8.28 -1.93 -5.88
N ASP A 124 9.21 -0.98 -5.80
CA ASP A 124 10.63 -1.30 -5.55
C ASP A 124 10.78 -2.04 -4.22
N TYR A 125 10.07 -1.59 -3.20
CA TYR A 125 10.10 -2.29 -1.91
C TYR A 125 9.50 -3.69 -2.04
N ALA A 126 8.36 -3.80 -2.71
CA ALA A 126 7.67 -5.08 -2.82
C ALA A 126 8.54 -6.11 -3.55
N GLU A 127 9.31 -5.66 -4.55
CA GLU A 127 10.12 -6.57 -5.35
C GLU A 127 11.29 -7.15 -4.58
N GLN A 128 11.70 -6.53 -3.47
CA GLN A 128 12.78 -7.09 -2.66
C GLN A 128 12.29 -8.10 -1.64
N LEU A 129 10.98 -8.24 -1.47
CA LEU A 129 10.42 -9.16 -0.50
C LEU A 129 10.40 -10.58 -1.06
N PRO A 130 10.54 -11.60 -0.21
CA PRO A 130 10.46 -12.98 -0.69
C PRO A 130 9.05 -13.27 -1.20
N GLU A 131 8.98 -14.19 -2.16
CA GLU A 131 7.70 -14.64 -2.68
C GLU A 131 6.88 -15.29 -1.57
N ALA A 132 5.59 -14.98 -1.55
CA ALA A 132 4.71 -15.53 -0.53
C ALA A 132 4.21 -16.91 -0.94
#